data_8b5e1d2f7bfe7239563f176a14d0347b
#
_entry.id   8b5e1d2f7bfe7239563f176a14d0347b
#
_cell.length_a   1.000
_cell.length_b   1.000
_cell.length_c   1.000
_cell.angle_alpha   90.00
_cell.angle_beta   90.00
_cell.angle_gamma   90.00
#
_symmetry.space_group_name_H-M   'P 1'
#
loop_
_entity.id
_entity.type
_entity.pdbx_description
1 polymer ?
#
loop_
_entity_poly.entity_id
_entity_poly.type
_entity_poly.pdbx_seq_one_letter_code
_entity_poly.pdbx_strand_id
1 'polypeptide(L)'
;MKGFYFLKLINIGFGNMISASRLVAIVSPESAPIKRIIQNAKEKGTLIDATHGRRTRAVIITDSDLIVLTYLQSETVAARLNNDDAAENEVYDDE
;
A
#
# COMPACT_ATOMS: atom_id res chain seq x y z
N MET A 1 -22.96 -6.65 12.89
CA MET A 1 -22.39 -7.01 12.66
C MET A 1 -21.07 -7.02 12.76
N LYS A 2 -20.51 -7.81 12.39
CA LYS A 2 -19.22 -7.90 12.55
C LYS A 2 -18.47 -7.21 11.57
N GLY A 3 -19.01 -6.83 10.47
CA GLY A 3 -18.27 -6.22 9.40
C GLY A 3 -17.55 -4.97 9.79
N PHE A 4 -18.08 -4.17 10.64
CA PHE A 4 -17.41 -2.95 10.92
C PHE A 4 -16.24 -3.15 11.86
N TYR A 5 -16.06 -4.33 12.39
CA TYR A 5 -14.91 -4.56 13.19
C TYR A 5 -13.68 -4.75 12.35
N PHE A 6 -13.84 -4.89 11.07
CA PHE A 6 -12.72 -5.19 10.23
C PHE A 6 -12.16 -4.00 9.54
N LEU A 7 -12.44 -2.83 10.03
CA LEU A 7 -11.81 -1.66 9.50
C LEU A 7 -10.41 -1.66 10.05
N LYS A 8 -9.51 -2.26 9.32
CA LYS A 8 -8.13 -2.33 9.72
C LYS A 8 -7.33 -1.44 8.81
N LEU A 9 -6.53 -0.57 9.37
CA LEU A 9 -5.67 0.29 8.60
C LEU A 9 -4.24 -0.22 8.70
N ILE A 10 -3.53 -0.15 7.59
CA ILE A 10 -2.15 -0.59 7.53
C ILE A 10 -1.30 0.62 7.27
N ASN A 11 -0.25 0.79 8.07
CA ASN A 11 0.69 1.88 7.88
C ASN A 11 1.62 1.52 6.73
N ILE A 12 1.65 2.32 5.69
CA ILE A 12 2.50 2.08 4.54
C ILE A 12 3.62 3.10 4.46
N GLY A 13 3.90 3.77 5.58
CA GLY A 13 5.05 4.64 5.69
C GLY A 13 4.67 6.11 5.75
N PHE A 14 5.42 6.87 6.48
CA PHE A 14 5.27 8.32 6.55
C PHE A 14 3.88 8.76 6.99
N GLY A 15 3.26 7.95 7.85
CA GLY A 15 1.95 8.31 8.35
C GLY A 15 0.80 8.03 7.41
N ASN A 16 1.07 7.37 6.29
CA ASN A 16 0.02 7.03 5.35
C ASN A 16 -0.58 5.70 5.71
N MET A 17 -1.90 5.65 5.73
CA MET A 17 -2.62 4.45 6.07
C MET A 17 -3.50 4.03 4.92
N ILE A 18 -3.70 2.74 4.78
CA ILE A 18 -4.57 2.22 3.75
C ILE A 18 -5.47 1.17 4.38
N SER A 19 -6.69 1.07 3.89
CA SER A 19 -7.63 0.08 4.40
C SER A 19 -7.26 -1.29 3.90
N ALA A 20 -7.07 -2.22 4.83
CA ALA A 20 -6.70 -3.57 4.47
C ALA A 20 -7.76 -4.25 3.61
N SER A 21 -9.02 -3.94 3.85
CA SER A 21 -10.09 -4.62 3.13
C SER A 21 -10.23 -4.16 1.69
N ARG A 22 -9.57 -3.07 1.33
CA ARG A 22 -9.66 -2.57 -0.04
C ARG A 22 -8.46 -2.94 -0.88
N LEU A 23 -7.52 -3.65 -0.30
CA LEU A 23 -6.30 -4.00 -0.98
C LEU A 23 -6.51 -5.29 -1.76
N VAL A 24 -6.21 -5.27 -3.03
CA VAL A 24 -6.39 -6.42 -3.90
C VAL A 24 -5.07 -7.14 -4.14
N ALA A 25 -3.99 -6.38 -4.34
CA ALA A 25 -2.71 -6.99 -4.66
C ALA A 25 -1.57 -6.08 -4.23
N ILE A 26 -0.44 -6.68 -3.93
CA ILE A 26 0.80 -5.98 -3.66
C ILE A 26 1.78 -6.53 -4.67
N VAL A 27 2.31 -5.67 -5.52
CA VAL A 27 3.15 -6.14 -6.62
C VAL A 27 4.44 -5.34 -6.69
N SER A 28 5.42 -5.90 -7.37
CA SER A 28 6.71 -5.24 -7.56
C SER A 28 6.60 -4.21 -8.68
N PRO A 29 7.25 -3.07 -8.54
CA PRO A 29 7.20 -2.06 -9.60
C PRO A 29 8.10 -2.38 -10.79
N GLU A 30 8.82 -3.52 -10.74
CA GLU A 30 9.85 -3.76 -11.73
C GLU A 30 9.35 -4.25 -13.06
N SER A 31 8.19 -4.87 -13.15
CA SER A 31 7.78 -5.47 -14.41
C SER A 31 7.15 -4.44 -15.34
N ALA A 32 7.22 -4.71 -16.63
CA ALA A 32 6.64 -3.81 -17.60
C ALA A 32 5.13 -3.64 -17.45
N PRO A 33 4.38 -4.71 -17.20
CA PRO A 33 2.94 -4.52 -17.00
C PRO A 33 2.61 -3.61 -15.84
N ILE A 34 3.38 -3.72 -14.75
CA ILE A 34 3.10 -2.89 -13.59
C ILE A 34 3.49 -1.44 -13.86
N LYS A 35 4.58 -1.22 -14.59
CA LYS A 35 4.95 0.14 -14.95
C LYS A 35 3.86 0.79 -15.79
N ARG A 36 3.22 0.00 -16.64
CA ARG A 36 2.13 0.52 -17.46
C ARG A 36 0.92 0.88 -16.60
N ILE A 37 0.62 0.06 -15.59
CA ILE A 37 -0.48 0.35 -14.68
C ILE A 37 -0.21 1.65 -13.94
N ILE A 38 1.03 1.86 -13.50
CA ILE A 38 1.40 3.08 -12.82
C ILE A 38 1.23 4.28 -13.74
N GLN A 39 1.68 4.16 -14.98
CA GLN A 39 1.58 5.25 -15.92
C GLN A 39 0.12 5.59 -16.20
N ASN A 40 -0.71 4.59 -16.38
CA ASN A 40 -2.12 4.82 -16.64
C ASN A 40 -2.79 5.50 -15.45
N ALA A 41 -2.44 5.09 -14.25
CA ALA A 41 -3.03 5.70 -13.05
C ALA A 41 -2.61 7.14 -12.93
N LYS A 42 -1.36 7.43 -13.29
CA LYS A 42 -0.87 8.78 -13.25
C LYS A 42 -1.66 9.66 -14.21
N GLU A 43 -1.93 9.15 -15.40
CA GLU A 43 -2.67 9.92 -16.38
C GLU A 43 -4.13 10.12 -15.99
N LYS A 44 -4.71 9.15 -15.30
CA LYS A 44 -6.09 9.26 -14.88
C LYS A 44 -6.25 10.02 -13.58
N GLY A 45 -5.18 10.31 -12.90
CA GLY A 45 -5.29 10.98 -11.62
C GLY A 45 -5.64 10.05 -10.47
N THR A 46 -5.42 8.75 -10.62
CA THR A 46 -5.74 7.78 -9.57
C THR A 46 -4.50 7.21 -8.92
N LEU A 47 -3.34 7.79 -9.16
CA LEU A 47 -2.10 7.35 -8.54
C LEU A 47 -1.86 8.10 -7.25
N ILE A 48 -1.58 7.38 -6.18
CA ILE A 48 -1.24 7.98 -4.91
C ILE A 48 0.20 7.62 -4.61
N ASP A 49 1.05 8.62 -4.52
CA ASP A 49 2.46 8.39 -4.26
C ASP A 49 2.71 8.61 -2.78
N ALA A 50 2.86 7.54 -2.03
CA ALA A 50 3.10 7.59 -0.60
C ALA A 50 4.57 7.35 -0.27
N THR A 51 5.46 7.51 -1.24
CA THR A 51 6.87 7.22 -1.02
C THR A 51 7.63 8.37 -0.39
N HIS A 52 7.03 9.54 -0.38
CA HIS A 52 7.68 10.73 0.19
C HIS A 52 9.04 10.96 -0.48
N GLY A 53 9.10 10.75 -1.77
CA GLY A 53 10.34 10.98 -2.52
C GLY A 53 11.31 9.82 -2.47
N ARG A 54 10.99 8.74 -1.76
CA ARG A 54 11.86 7.61 -1.72
C ARG A 54 11.58 6.67 -2.85
N ARG A 55 12.45 5.71 -3.03
CA ARG A 55 12.29 4.74 -4.10
C ARG A 55 11.04 3.90 -3.86
N THR A 56 10.26 3.68 -4.91
CA THR A 56 9.11 2.81 -4.83
C THR A 56 9.57 1.37 -4.74
N ARG A 57 9.15 0.68 -3.70
CA ARG A 57 9.53 -0.70 -3.54
C ARG A 57 8.38 -1.65 -3.73
N ALA A 58 7.15 -1.16 -3.60
CA ALA A 58 5.97 -1.97 -3.83
C ALA A 58 4.85 -1.10 -4.35
N VAL A 59 3.93 -1.73 -5.07
CA VAL A 59 2.76 -1.06 -5.62
C VAL A 59 1.54 -1.78 -5.09
N ILE A 60 0.63 -1.04 -4.50
CA ILE A 60 -0.58 -1.59 -3.92
C ILE A 60 -1.72 -1.28 -4.84
N ILE A 61 -2.45 -2.31 -5.24
CA ILE A 61 -3.59 -2.18 -6.12
C ILE A 61 -4.84 -2.35 -5.26
N THR A 62 -5.74 -1.38 -5.34
CA THR A 62 -6.95 -1.43 -4.54
C THR A 62 -8.15 -1.78 -5.42
N ASP A 63 -9.26 -2.05 -4.78
CA ASP A 63 -10.47 -2.40 -5.50
C ASP A 63 -11.23 -1.16 -5.96
N SER A 64 -10.69 0.02 -5.75
CA SER A 64 -11.37 1.26 -6.16
C SER A 64 -10.57 2.00 -7.21
N ASP A 65 -9.78 1.28 -7.97
CA ASP A 65 -8.97 1.86 -9.05
C ASP A 65 -7.83 2.73 -8.57
N LEU A 66 -7.59 2.85 -7.30
CA LEU A 66 -6.45 3.61 -6.81
C LEU A 66 -5.21 2.74 -6.84
N ILE A 67 -4.12 3.31 -7.30
CA ILE A 67 -2.83 2.64 -7.32
C ILE A 67 -1.93 3.42 -6.38
N VAL A 68 -1.37 2.74 -5.39
CA VAL A 68 -0.61 3.39 -4.34
C VAL A 68 0.84 2.92 -4.38
N LEU A 69 1.76 3.86 -4.41
CA LEU A 69 3.18 3.54 -4.38
C LEU A 69 3.69 3.68 -2.95
N THR A 70 4.47 2.72 -2.50
CA THR A 70 5.03 2.78 -1.15
C THR A 70 6.53 2.47 -1.21
N TYR A 71 7.27 3.00 -0.26
CA TYR A 71 8.69 2.70 -0.17
C TYR A 71 8.94 1.46 0.67
N LEU A 72 7.91 0.91 1.28
CA LEU A 72 8.06 -0.32 2.05
C LEU A 72 8.10 -1.51 1.09
N GLN A 73 8.87 -2.51 1.48
CA GLN A 73 8.93 -3.72 0.69
C GLN A 73 7.61 -4.46 0.75
N SER A 74 7.32 -5.22 -0.28
CA SER A 74 6.05 -5.94 -0.32
C SER A 74 5.90 -6.90 0.85
N GLU A 75 7.01 -7.49 1.29
CA GLU A 75 6.96 -8.39 2.43
C GLU A 75 6.57 -7.67 3.70
N THR A 76 7.00 -6.43 3.84
CA THR A 76 6.64 -5.65 5.01
C THR A 76 5.15 -5.33 5.02
N VAL A 77 4.63 -4.94 3.86
CA VAL A 77 3.22 -4.63 3.76
C VAL A 77 2.40 -5.88 4.03
N ALA A 78 2.81 -7.00 3.46
CA ALA A 78 2.09 -8.26 3.65
C ALA A 78 2.10 -8.69 5.11
N ALA A 79 3.22 -8.48 5.80
CA ALA A 79 3.31 -8.85 7.20
C ALA A 79 2.33 -8.02 8.04
N ARG A 80 2.22 -6.74 7.73
CA ARG A 80 1.30 -5.88 8.45
C ARG A 80 -0.15 -6.24 8.18
N LEU A 81 -0.40 -6.69 6.95
CA LEU A 81 -1.74 -7.09 6.60
C LEU A 81 -2.15 -8.33 7.37
N ASN A 82 -1.22 -9.24 7.60
CA ASN A 82 -1.52 -10.51 8.23
C ASN A 82 -1.38 -10.54 9.73
N ASN A 83 -0.85 -9.49 10.31
CA ASN A 83 -0.56 -9.49 11.73
C ASN A 83 -1.47 -8.52 12.44
N ASP A 84 -2.39 -9.03 13.22
CA ASP A 84 -3.35 -8.17 13.91
C ASP A 84 -2.72 -7.31 14.96
N ASP A 85 -1.56 -7.72 15.47
CA ASP A 85 -0.90 -6.94 16.48
C ASP A 85 0.10 -5.99 15.94
N ALA A 86 0.18 -5.88 14.66
CA ALA A 86 1.22 -5.06 14.07
C ALA A 86 1.09 -3.61 14.41
N ALA A 87 -0.06 -3.20 14.80
CA ALA A 87 -0.26 -1.78 15.02
C ALA A 87 0.68 -1.21 16.02
N GLU A 88 1.05 -1.99 17.00
CA GLU A 88 1.90 -1.42 17.97
C GLU A 88 3.29 -1.34 17.52
N ASN A 89 3.65 -1.96 16.45
CA ASN A 89 5.03 -1.99 16.05
C ASN A 89 5.40 -1.08 14.96
N GLU A 90 4.46 -0.48 14.35
CA GLU A 90 4.80 0.21 13.21
C GLU A 90 5.46 1.43 13.34
N VAL A 91 5.53 1.94 14.48
CA VAL A 91 6.14 3.22 14.68
C VAL A 91 7.52 3.31 14.21
N TYR A 92 8.18 2.19 14.04
CA TYR A 92 9.57 2.28 13.73
C TYR A 92 9.90 2.31 12.30
N ASP A 93 8.93 2.17 11.46
CA ASP A 93 9.26 1.95 10.12
C ASP A 93 9.53 3.10 9.33
N ASP A 94 9.35 4.19 9.85
CA ASP A 94 9.43 5.29 9.08
C ASP A 94 10.68 5.79 8.75
N GLU A 95 11.51 5.35 9.29
CA GLU A 95 12.65 5.92 9.02
C GLU A 95 13.19 5.54 8.00
#